data_3bfeac8adfd5f869a4855516b7480a65
#
_entry.id   3bfeac8adfd5f869a4855516b7480a65
#
_cell.length_a   1.000
_cell.length_b   1.000
_cell.length_c   1.000
_cell.angle_alpha   90.00
_cell.angle_beta   90.00
_cell.angle_gamma   90.00
#
_symmetry.space_group_name_H-M   'P 1'
#
loop_
_entity.id
_entity.type
_entity.pdbx_description
1 polymer ?
#
loop_
_entity_poly.entity_id
_entity_poly.type
_entity_poly.pdbx_seq_one_letter_code
_entity_poly.pdbx_strand_id
1 'polypeptide(L)'
;MLFRSRLLDHTLAVADAWAAETGGTVQLQLAAAGAQSCGRFPWRRWRAHPQGRGGLGLRLQRTLATARRRGDGTVLLIGADLPDLAVQDLLQATAELRQRPLVLGPAADGGYWLLGLAASVPTAVAGGRLLAGIPWGGDQVLATTRARADALGLAVGLLRTAGDLDRPADLAPWLG
;
A
#
# COMPACT_ATOMS: atom_id res chain seq x y z
N MET A 1 7.58 14.25 -15.92
CA MET A 1 6.58 13.23 -16.21
C MET A 1 7.18 11.81 -16.26
N LEU A 2 8.39 11.64 -16.76
CA LEU A 2 9.12 10.35 -16.85
C LEU A 2 9.44 9.69 -15.50
N PHE A 3 9.76 10.45 -14.47
CA PHE A 3 10.17 9.94 -13.17
C PHE A 3 9.05 9.13 -12.45
N ARG A 4 7.85 9.68 -12.32
CA ARG A 4 6.72 8.99 -11.69
C ARG A 4 6.31 7.71 -12.42
N SER A 5 6.48 7.65 -13.74
CA SER A 5 6.22 6.40 -14.47
C SER A 5 7.26 5.34 -14.19
N ARG A 6 8.55 5.69 -14.05
CA ARG A 6 9.61 4.73 -13.69
C ARG A 6 9.44 4.15 -12.29
N LEU A 7 9.06 4.98 -11.30
CA LEU A 7 8.76 4.49 -9.95
C LEU A 7 7.57 3.52 -9.94
N LEU A 8 6.53 3.84 -10.68
CA LEU A 8 5.39 2.95 -10.79
C LEU A 8 5.77 1.66 -11.51
N ASP A 9 6.56 1.72 -12.59
CA ASP A 9 7.05 0.53 -13.30
C ASP A 9 7.91 -0.34 -12.37
N HIS A 10 8.77 0.27 -11.55
CA HIS A 10 9.55 -0.42 -10.52
C HIS A 10 8.63 -1.11 -9.50
N THR A 11 7.70 -0.36 -8.90
CA THR A 11 6.75 -0.90 -7.92
C THR A 11 5.95 -2.08 -8.49
N LEU A 12 5.50 -1.96 -9.73
CA LEU A 12 4.76 -3.03 -10.40
C LEU A 12 5.63 -4.25 -10.70
N ALA A 13 6.89 -4.06 -11.10
CA ALA A 13 7.83 -5.16 -11.30
C ALA A 13 8.10 -5.92 -10.00
N VAL A 14 8.29 -5.21 -8.88
CA VAL A 14 8.45 -5.82 -7.55
C VAL A 14 7.19 -6.57 -7.12
N ALA A 15 6.01 -5.99 -7.33
CA ALA A 15 4.75 -6.63 -7.00
C ALA A 15 4.50 -7.90 -7.84
N ASP A 16 4.87 -7.88 -9.12
CA ASP A 16 4.77 -9.06 -10.00
C ASP A 16 5.72 -10.17 -9.57
N ALA A 17 6.96 -9.84 -9.20
CA ALA A 17 7.91 -10.82 -8.70
C ALA A 17 7.40 -11.46 -7.41
N TRP A 18 6.88 -10.66 -6.47
CA TRP A 18 6.21 -11.16 -5.27
C TRP A 18 5.02 -12.09 -5.60
N ALA A 19 4.18 -11.70 -6.56
CA ALA A 19 3.03 -12.51 -6.97
C ALA A 19 3.45 -13.85 -7.59
N ALA A 20 4.53 -13.87 -8.36
CA ALA A 20 5.10 -15.09 -8.94
C ALA A 20 5.59 -16.06 -7.86
N GLU A 21 6.19 -15.56 -6.78
CA GLU A 21 6.69 -16.38 -5.68
C GLU A 21 5.59 -16.88 -4.72
N THR A 22 4.53 -16.08 -4.54
CA THR A 22 3.49 -16.37 -3.53
C THR A 22 2.19 -16.92 -4.11
N GLY A 23 2.02 -16.89 -5.43
CA GLY A 23 0.73 -17.16 -6.08
C GLY A 23 -0.29 -16.03 -5.88
N GLY A 24 0.16 -14.87 -5.41
CA GLY A 24 -0.68 -13.69 -5.22
C GLY A 24 -1.18 -13.06 -6.52
N THR A 25 -2.06 -12.08 -6.40
CA THR A 25 -2.55 -11.29 -7.54
C THR A 25 -2.27 -9.81 -7.32
N VAL A 26 -1.84 -9.13 -8.39
CA VAL A 26 -1.58 -7.68 -8.37
C VAL A 26 -2.77 -6.93 -8.94
N GLN A 27 -3.22 -5.89 -8.23
CA GLN A 27 -4.27 -4.99 -8.68
C GLN A 27 -3.78 -3.55 -8.57
N LEU A 28 -3.95 -2.78 -9.62
CA LEU A 28 -3.60 -1.36 -9.65
C LEU A 28 -4.80 -0.52 -9.25
N GLN A 29 -4.63 0.28 -8.19
CA GLN A 29 -5.65 1.20 -7.71
C GLN A 29 -5.33 2.62 -8.18
N LEU A 30 -6.20 3.21 -9.00
CA LEU A 30 -5.95 4.50 -9.62
C LEU A 30 -6.75 5.62 -8.94
N ALA A 31 -6.08 6.69 -8.57
CA ALA A 31 -6.75 7.93 -8.19
C ALA A 31 -7.57 8.49 -9.36
N ALA A 32 -8.65 9.25 -9.07
CA ALA A 32 -9.57 9.75 -10.08
C ALA A 32 -8.89 10.51 -11.22
N ALA A 33 -7.83 11.27 -10.93
CA ALA A 33 -7.03 11.98 -11.93
C ALA A 33 -6.19 11.03 -12.82
N GLY A 34 -5.82 9.86 -12.31
CA GLY A 34 -5.07 8.83 -13.06
C GLY A 34 -5.97 7.96 -13.93
N ALA A 35 -7.23 7.78 -13.57
CA ALA A 35 -8.17 6.93 -14.29
C ALA A 35 -8.41 7.42 -15.74
N GLN A 36 -8.32 8.72 -15.98
CA GLN A 36 -8.45 9.31 -17.32
C GLN A 36 -7.20 9.06 -18.20
N SER A 37 -6.06 8.77 -17.60
CA SER A 37 -4.79 8.53 -18.28
C SER A 37 -4.51 7.06 -18.57
N CYS A 38 -5.33 6.14 -18.09
CA CYS A 38 -5.14 4.70 -18.22
C CYS A 38 -5.04 4.18 -19.65
N GLY A 39 -5.60 4.88 -20.64
CA GLY A 39 -5.54 4.50 -22.04
C GLY A 39 -4.17 4.58 -22.70
N ARG A 40 -3.19 5.23 -22.06
CA ARG A 40 -1.86 5.52 -22.63
C ARG A 40 -0.70 4.67 -22.09
N PHE A 41 -0.95 3.83 -21.10
CA PHE A 41 0.11 3.05 -20.44
C PHE A 41 0.00 1.56 -20.72
N PRO A 42 1.11 0.81 -20.74
CA PRO A 42 1.13 -0.64 -21.03
C PRO A 42 0.60 -1.52 -19.86
N TRP A 43 -0.32 -1.00 -19.07
CA TRP A 43 -0.89 -1.65 -17.88
C TRP A 43 -1.83 -2.82 -18.17
N ARG A 44 -1.96 -3.25 -19.42
CA ARG A 44 -2.92 -4.28 -19.85
C ARG A 44 -2.79 -5.62 -19.10
N ARG A 45 -1.66 -5.85 -18.46
CA ARG A 45 -1.43 -7.09 -17.69
C ARG A 45 -1.97 -7.02 -16.25
N TRP A 46 -2.24 -5.81 -15.71
CA TRP A 46 -2.80 -5.65 -14.38
C TRP A 46 -4.25 -5.18 -14.44
N ARG A 47 -5.06 -5.65 -13.50
CA ARG A 47 -6.42 -5.13 -13.36
C ARG A 47 -6.36 -3.76 -12.70
N ALA A 48 -6.71 -2.73 -13.44
CA ALA A 48 -6.80 -1.37 -12.94
C ALA A 48 -8.21 -1.07 -12.44
N HIS A 49 -8.30 -0.52 -11.23
CA HIS A 49 -9.57 -0.15 -10.59
C HIS A 49 -9.51 1.30 -10.13
N PRO A 50 -10.58 2.09 -10.34
CA PRO A 50 -10.65 3.43 -9.77
C PRO A 50 -10.84 3.35 -8.25
N GLN A 51 -10.05 4.14 -7.51
CA GLN A 51 -10.20 4.27 -6.05
C GLN A 51 -11.48 5.03 -5.64
N GLY A 52 -12.15 5.69 -6.58
CA GLY A 52 -13.28 6.56 -6.31
C GLY A 52 -12.87 7.95 -5.77
N ARG A 53 -13.86 8.76 -5.42
CA ARG A 53 -13.67 10.13 -4.91
C ARG A 53 -13.44 10.13 -3.40
N GLY A 54 -12.89 11.22 -2.88
CA GLY A 54 -12.64 11.47 -1.45
C GLY A 54 -11.18 11.42 -1.07
N GLY A 55 -10.87 11.70 0.18
CA GLY A 55 -9.51 11.66 0.74
C GLY A 55 -8.92 10.24 0.75
N LEU A 56 -7.61 10.16 1.02
CA LEU A 56 -6.84 8.92 0.98
C LEU A 56 -7.47 7.83 1.87
N GLY A 57 -7.83 8.16 3.11
CA GLY A 57 -8.43 7.20 4.03
C GLY A 57 -9.69 6.54 3.50
N LEU A 58 -10.61 7.32 2.90
CA LEU A 58 -11.84 6.78 2.32
C LEU A 58 -11.56 5.88 1.12
N ARG A 59 -10.55 6.22 0.31
CA ARG A 59 -10.11 5.40 -0.83
C ARG A 59 -9.52 4.07 -0.37
N LEU A 60 -8.65 4.08 0.64
CA LEU A 60 -8.08 2.87 1.23
C LEU A 60 -9.16 1.99 1.87
N GLN A 61 -10.09 2.58 2.61
CA GLN A 61 -11.23 1.85 3.19
C GLN A 61 -12.05 1.11 2.12
N ARG A 62 -12.36 1.77 1.01
CA ARG A 62 -13.11 1.15 -0.11
C ARG A 62 -12.32 0.02 -0.75
N THR A 63 -11.02 0.20 -0.94
CA THR A 63 -10.12 -0.83 -1.50
C THR A 63 -10.12 -2.06 -0.63
N LEU A 64 -9.91 -1.91 0.68
CA LEU A 64 -9.93 -3.02 1.64
C LEU A 64 -11.30 -3.69 1.72
N ALA A 65 -12.39 -2.92 1.80
CA ALA A 65 -13.74 -3.46 1.80
C ALA A 65 -14.05 -4.24 0.52
N THR A 66 -13.55 -3.77 -0.62
CA THR A 66 -13.73 -4.46 -1.90
C THR A 66 -12.94 -5.77 -1.96
N ALA A 67 -11.69 -5.76 -1.51
CA ALA A 67 -10.87 -6.97 -1.40
C ALA A 67 -11.58 -8.03 -0.54
N ARG A 68 -12.08 -7.63 0.62
CA ARG A 68 -12.81 -8.56 1.51
C ARG A 68 -14.11 -9.11 0.91
N ARG A 69 -14.88 -8.27 0.18
CA ARG A 69 -16.11 -8.76 -0.50
C ARG A 69 -15.81 -9.75 -1.63
N ARG A 70 -14.61 -9.68 -2.23
CA ARG A 70 -14.16 -10.65 -3.23
C ARG A 70 -13.68 -11.96 -2.64
N GLY A 71 -13.53 -12.03 -1.31
CA GLY A 71 -12.95 -13.17 -0.64
C GLY A 71 -11.42 -13.17 -0.67
N ASP A 72 -10.79 -12.03 -1.01
CA ASP A 72 -9.34 -11.92 -0.96
C ASP A 72 -8.84 -12.23 0.46
N GLY A 73 -7.81 -13.06 0.55
CA GLY A 73 -7.23 -13.48 1.81
C GLY A 73 -6.41 -12.36 2.47
N THR A 74 -5.10 -12.54 2.57
CA THR A 74 -4.17 -11.48 2.99
C THR A 74 -4.07 -10.39 1.91
N VAL A 75 -4.09 -9.12 2.34
CA VAL A 75 -4.05 -7.97 1.43
C VAL A 75 -2.86 -7.09 1.81
N LEU A 76 -2.03 -6.73 0.84
CA LEU A 76 -0.99 -5.71 0.94
C LEU A 76 -1.41 -4.49 0.12
N LEU A 77 -1.43 -3.32 0.73
CA LEU A 77 -1.56 -2.02 0.07
C LEU A 77 -0.21 -1.33 0.10
N ILE A 78 0.34 -0.99 -1.04
CA ILE A 78 1.65 -0.33 -1.16
C ILE A 78 1.53 0.99 -1.92
N GLY A 79 2.33 1.98 -1.54
CA GLY A 79 2.55 3.21 -2.31
C GLY A 79 3.31 2.90 -3.61
N ALA A 80 3.25 3.82 -4.58
CA ALA A 80 3.94 3.67 -5.86
C ALA A 80 5.14 4.61 -6.01
N ASP A 81 5.60 5.17 -4.91
CA ASP A 81 6.63 6.22 -4.81
C ASP A 81 7.83 5.83 -3.94
N LEU A 82 8.01 4.54 -3.70
CA LEU A 82 9.12 3.98 -2.94
C LEU A 82 10.22 3.46 -3.88
N PRO A 83 11.36 4.17 -4.02
CA PRO A 83 12.40 3.82 -4.99
C PRO A 83 13.22 2.58 -4.59
N ASP A 84 13.34 2.32 -3.30
CA ASP A 84 14.09 1.20 -2.74
C ASP A 84 13.21 0.00 -2.36
N LEU A 85 11.96 -0.03 -2.83
CA LEU A 85 11.08 -1.17 -2.63
C LEU A 85 11.70 -2.44 -3.23
N ALA A 86 11.80 -3.49 -2.43
CA ALA A 86 12.32 -4.79 -2.84
C ALA A 86 11.28 -5.90 -2.67
N VAL A 87 11.43 -6.98 -3.44
CA VAL A 87 10.56 -8.17 -3.30
C VAL A 87 10.61 -8.71 -1.88
N GLN A 88 11.77 -8.68 -1.24
CA GLN A 88 11.96 -9.13 0.13
C GLN A 88 11.09 -8.37 1.15
N ASP A 89 10.81 -7.09 0.92
CA ASP A 89 9.92 -6.29 1.76
C ASP A 89 8.49 -6.87 1.76
N LEU A 90 8.00 -7.25 0.58
CA LEU A 90 6.66 -7.82 0.41
C LEU A 90 6.58 -9.27 0.92
N LEU A 91 7.64 -10.04 0.72
CA LEU A 91 7.75 -11.39 1.27
C LEU A 91 7.78 -11.36 2.80
N GLN A 92 8.54 -10.44 3.40
CA GLN A 92 8.58 -10.25 4.84
C GLN A 92 7.20 -9.83 5.37
N ALA A 93 6.53 -8.87 4.71
CA ALA A 93 5.16 -8.47 5.07
C ALA A 93 4.21 -9.67 5.07
N THR A 94 4.30 -10.52 4.04
CA THR A 94 3.48 -11.73 3.91
C THR A 94 3.78 -12.74 5.01
N ALA A 95 5.04 -12.92 5.38
CA ALA A 95 5.46 -13.81 6.46
C ALA A 95 4.95 -13.31 7.83
N GLU A 96 5.10 -12.01 8.12
CA GLU A 96 4.61 -11.38 9.35
C GLU A 96 3.08 -11.52 9.48
N LEU A 97 2.32 -11.40 8.38
CA LEU A 97 0.86 -11.50 8.37
C LEU A 97 0.32 -12.93 8.63
N ARG A 98 1.20 -13.93 8.67
CA ARG A 98 0.83 -15.27 9.16
C ARG A 98 0.69 -15.31 10.68
N GLN A 99 1.36 -14.39 11.39
CA GLN A 99 1.42 -14.35 12.86
C GLN A 99 0.70 -13.12 13.43
N ARG A 100 0.52 -12.05 12.65
CA ARG A 100 -0.03 -10.77 13.08
C ARG A 100 -1.19 -10.33 12.18
N PRO A 101 -2.25 -9.76 12.76
CA PRO A 101 -3.40 -9.30 11.98
C PRO A 101 -3.09 -8.05 11.11
N LEU A 102 -2.12 -7.23 11.51
CA LEU A 102 -1.75 -5.98 10.85
C LEU A 102 -0.24 -5.86 10.74
N VAL A 103 0.26 -5.45 9.57
CA VAL A 103 1.66 -5.10 9.33
C VAL A 103 1.73 -3.72 8.69
N LEU A 104 2.63 -2.88 9.17
CA LEU A 104 2.89 -1.55 8.64
C LEU A 104 4.36 -1.43 8.23
N GLY A 105 4.62 -0.82 7.09
CA GLY A 105 5.94 -0.39 6.65
C GLY A 105 6.10 1.11 6.90
N PRO A 106 6.77 1.54 7.98
CA PRO A 106 6.91 2.96 8.32
C PRO A 106 7.60 3.76 7.22
N ALA A 107 7.15 5.00 7.00
CA ALA A 107 7.81 6.00 6.18
C ALA A 107 8.46 7.07 7.07
N ALA A 108 9.54 7.69 6.60
CA ALA A 108 10.31 8.68 7.36
C ALA A 108 9.51 9.94 7.68
N ASP A 109 8.51 10.25 6.88
CA ASP A 109 7.59 11.40 7.05
C ASP A 109 6.52 11.20 8.13
N GLY A 110 6.53 10.06 8.84
CA GLY A 110 5.52 9.72 9.85
C GLY A 110 4.27 9.03 9.28
N GLY A 111 4.25 8.73 7.99
CA GLY A 111 3.29 7.88 7.31
C GLY A 111 3.70 6.39 7.29
N TYR A 112 3.20 5.68 6.32
CA TYR A 112 3.63 4.32 6.00
C TYR A 112 3.52 4.06 4.50
N TRP A 113 4.52 3.34 3.97
CA TRP A 113 4.59 2.94 2.57
C TRP A 113 3.86 1.61 2.30
N LEU A 114 3.61 0.81 3.35
CA LEU A 114 2.85 -0.44 3.26
C LEU A 114 1.86 -0.55 4.40
N LEU A 115 0.66 -1.02 4.07
CA LEU A 115 -0.35 -1.51 5.02
C LEU A 115 -0.75 -2.92 4.60
N GLY A 116 -0.45 -3.89 5.44
CA GLY A 116 -0.83 -5.29 5.27
C GLY A 116 -1.90 -5.72 6.26
N LEU A 117 -2.89 -6.48 5.79
CA LEU A 117 -3.96 -7.04 6.62
C LEU A 117 -4.10 -8.54 6.40
N ALA A 118 -4.05 -9.30 7.49
CA ALA A 118 -4.29 -10.74 7.46
C ALA A 118 -5.76 -11.05 7.12
N ALA A 119 -5.99 -12.25 6.56
CA ALA A 119 -7.34 -12.72 6.24
C ALA A 119 -8.29 -12.76 7.46
N SER A 120 -7.75 -12.97 8.65
CA SER A 120 -8.48 -13.02 9.92
C SER A 120 -9.10 -11.69 10.36
N VAL A 121 -8.66 -10.54 9.82
CA VAL A 121 -9.20 -9.23 10.20
C VAL A 121 -10.60 -9.06 9.63
N PRO A 122 -11.64 -8.83 10.47
CA PRO A 122 -13.02 -8.70 10.01
C PRO A 122 -13.21 -7.56 9.02
N THR A 123 -14.12 -7.72 8.07
CA THR A 123 -14.43 -6.72 7.03
C THR A 123 -14.79 -5.34 7.61
N ALA A 124 -15.58 -5.31 8.68
CA ALA A 124 -15.97 -4.06 9.34
C ALA A 124 -14.77 -3.32 9.95
N VAL A 125 -13.75 -4.05 10.43
CA VAL A 125 -12.51 -3.47 10.94
C VAL A 125 -11.65 -2.98 9.79
N ALA A 126 -11.37 -3.86 8.82
CA ALA A 126 -10.54 -3.55 7.66
C ALA A 126 -11.11 -2.39 6.81
N GLY A 127 -12.44 -2.39 6.60
CA GLY A 127 -13.11 -1.43 5.73
C GLY A 127 -13.49 -0.10 6.38
N GLY A 128 -13.32 0.08 7.68
CA GLY A 128 -13.78 1.31 8.32
C GLY A 128 -13.06 1.66 9.62
N ARG A 129 -13.18 0.83 10.64
CA ARG A 129 -12.77 1.19 12.00
C ARG A 129 -11.27 1.47 12.14
N LEU A 130 -10.41 0.74 11.44
CA LEU A 130 -8.96 0.89 11.50
C LEU A 130 -8.50 2.25 10.93
N LEU A 131 -9.06 2.66 9.80
CA LEU A 131 -8.61 3.85 9.06
C LEU A 131 -9.50 5.09 9.29
N ALA A 132 -10.49 5.01 10.18
CA ALA A 132 -11.37 6.12 10.48
C ALA A 132 -10.64 7.20 11.31
N GLY A 133 -10.75 8.48 10.91
CA GLY A 133 -10.21 9.60 11.66
C GLY A 133 -8.69 9.69 11.70
N ILE A 134 -8.00 9.01 10.79
CA ILE A 134 -6.54 9.16 10.61
C ILE A 134 -6.25 10.53 9.97
N PRO A 135 -5.28 11.31 10.50
CA PRO A 135 -4.92 12.63 9.97
C PRO A 135 -4.01 12.52 8.74
N TRP A 136 -4.58 12.05 7.62
CA TRP A 136 -3.86 11.79 6.39
C TRP A 136 -3.09 13.01 5.87
N GLY A 137 -1.84 12.78 5.49
CA GLY A 137 -0.93 13.83 4.98
C GLY A 137 -0.14 14.54 6.07
N GLY A 138 -0.24 14.09 7.32
CA GLY A 138 0.57 14.59 8.44
C GLY A 138 1.57 13.54 8.95
N ASP A 139 2.45 13.96 9.83
CA ASP A 139 3.48 13.14 10.47
C ASP A 139 2.94 12.18 11.56
N GLN A 140 1.65 12.27 11.90
CA GLN A 140 0.99 11.46 12.92
C GLN A 140 0.22 10.26 12.37
N VAL A 141 0.30 9.99 11.06
CA VAL A 141 -0.47 8.93 10.41
C VAL A 141 -0.13 7.55 10.97
N LEU A 142 1.15 7.22 11.07
CA LEU A 142 1.62 5.94 11.63
C LEU A 142 1.24 5.80 13.10
N ALA A 143 1.52 6.82 13.91
CA ALA A 143 1.24 6.80 15.35
C ALA A 143 -0.26 6.63 15.62
N THR A 144 -1.10 7.41 14.92
CA THR A 144 -2.56 7.33 15.07
C THR A 144 -3.10 5.98 14.59
N THR A 145 -2.57 5.42 13.49
CA THR A 145 -2.99 4.10 12.99
C THR A 145 -2.64 3.00 13.99
N ARG A 146 -1.46 3.05 14.61
CA ARG A 146 -1.04 2.10 15.65
C ARG A 146 -1.94 2.20 16.89
N ALA A 147 -2.18 3.40 17.40
CA ALA A 147 -3.09 3.61 18.54
C ALA A 147 -4.51 3.08 18.23
N ARG A 148 -4.97 3.26 17.00
CA ARG A 148 -6.25 2.69 16.55
C ARG A 148 -6.23 1.17 16.50
N ALA A 149 -5.16 0.57 16.02
CA ALA A 149 -4.99 -0.87 16.00
C ALA A 149 -4.99 -1.44 17.42
N ASP A 150 -4.27 -0.83 18.35
CA ASP A 150 -4.25 -1.22 19.76
C ASP A 150 -5.66 -1.16 20.38
N ALA A 151 -6.41 -0.10 20.13
CA ALA A 151 -7.80 0.04 20.59
C ALA A 151 -8.76 -1.01 19.98
N LEU A 152 -8.39 -1.62 18.87
CA LEU A 152 -9.11 -2.70 18.21
C LEU A 152 -8.60 -4.09 18.57
N GLY A 153 -7.59 -4.19 19.44
CA GLY A 153 -6.95 -5.45 19.82
C GLY A 153 -6.12 -6.08 18.70
N LEU A 154 -5.66 -5.31 17.74
CA LEU A 154 -4.86 -5.79 16.61
C LEU A 154 -3.36 -5.65 16.91
N ALA A 155 -2.67 -6.76 17.06
CA ALA A 155 -1.20 -6.76 17.16
C ALA A 155 -0.59 -6.27 15.84
N VAL A 156 0.34 -5.30 15.93
CA VAL A 156 0.99 -4.67 14.78
C VAL A 156 2.40 -5.20 14.61
N GLY A 157 2.72 -5.70 13.42
CA GLY A 157 4.09 -5.92 12.94
C GLY A 157 4.61 -4.66 12.26
N LEU A 158 5.90 -4.36 12.45
CA LEU A 158 6.56 -3.25 11.75
C LEU A 158 7.66 -3.82 10.85
N LEU A 159 7.67 -3.37 9.60
CA LEU A 159 8.77 -3.58 8.66
C LEU A 159 9.84 -2.50 8.84
N ARG A 160 10.87 -2.53 7.99
CA ARG A 160 11.87 -1.46 7.94
C ARG A 160 11.22 -0.11 7.69
N THR A 161 11.82 0.93 8.20
CA THR A 161 11.47 2.30 7.80
C THR A 161 12.08 2.57 6.43
N ALA A 162 11.28 3.10 5.50
CA ALA A 162 11.76 3.56 4.21
C ALA A 162 11.90 5.08 4.18
N GLY A 163 12.91 5.57 3.48
CA GLY A 163 13.06 6.99 3.21
C GLY A 163 12.17 7.43 2.05
N ASP A 164 11.61 8.62 2.16
CA ASP A 164 10.93 9.27 1.05
C ASP A 164 11.95 9.89 0.09
N LEU A 165 11.56 10.05 -1.17
CA LEU A 165 12.31 10.81 -2.15
C LEU A 165 12.13 12.32 -1.92
N ASP A 166 12.60 12.81 -0.76
CA ASP A 166 12.39 14.22 -0.38
C ASP A 166 13.43 15.17 -0.95
N ARG A 167 14.55 14.65 -1.45
CA ARG A 167 15.66 15.47 -1.92
C ARG A 167 15.96 15.23 -3.40
N PRO A 168 16.35 16.27 -4.16
CA PRO A 168 16.80 16.11 -5.55
C PRO A 168 17.95 15.10 -5.73
N ALA A 169 18.78 14.91 -4.72
CA ALA A 169 19.86 13.92 -4.73
C ALA A 169 19.34 12.46 -4.77
N ASP A 170 18.20 12.22 -4.14
CA ASP A 170 17.56 10.88 -4.11
C ASP A 170 17.00 10.50 -5.48
N LEU A 171 16.84 11.50 -6.36
CA LEU A 171 16.37 11.32 -7.73
C LEU A 171 17.48 10.89 -8.70
N ALA A 172 18.75 11.11 -8.35
CA ALA A 172 19.90 10.91 -9.27
C ALA A 172 19.92 9.50 -9.91
N PRO A 173 19.65 8.38 -9.21
CA PRO A 173 19.60 7.06 -9.82
C PRO A 173 18.46 6.86 -10.83
N TRP A 174 17.47 7.75 -10.82
CA TRP A 174 16.22 7.63 -11.59
C TRP A 174 16.14 8.61 -12.78
N LEU A 175 17.13 9.51 -12.90
CA LEU A 175 17.18 10.54 -13.96
C LEU A 175 18.00 10.11 -15.19
N GLY A 176 18.63 8.94 -15.15
CA GLY A 176 19.42 8.37 -16.25
C GLY A 176 18.59 7.78 -17.38
#